data_55a68e10024161ccf0b8c978716dc9b6
#
_entry.id   55a68e10024161ccf0b8c978716dc9b6
#
_cell.length_a   1.000
_cell.length_b   1.000
_cell.length_c   1.000
_cell.angle_alpha   90.00
_cell.angle_beta   90.00
_cell.angle_gamma   90.00
#
_symmetry.space_group_name_H-M   'P 1'
#
loop_
_entity.id
_entity.type
_entity.pdbx_description
1 polymer ?
#
loop_
_entity_poly.entity_id
_entity_poly.type
_entity_poly.pdbx_seq_one_letter_code
_entity_poly.pdbx_strand_id
1 'polypeptide(L)'
;MPLHLAEFGPAAAPSILFLHGGGVGGWSWQPQIEAFQGDYHLLVPDLPEHGQSLDVAPFSMTDAAARMAELIHKRAHGGHAHVVGLSLGSQVGVVLLAVAGQLVDRALLSGTSLRPIPGASLIEPTLWLYAPFKNIPYLIRLNQQSLGVPEAYSAQFAQDTRLATTRALTNILKANLAFREPPGLTRLKNPTLVLVGEKEPSIMRRSARQLAASMTGATAYMARGMIHNWPLAAPELFNRTLRAWLTEQPLPAELVPVPRK
;
A
#
# COMPACT_ATOMS: atom_id res chain seq x y z
N MET A 1 -14.79 3.69 15.69
CA MET A 1 -13.52 3.62 16.45
C MET A 1 -12.45 4.33 15.66
N PRO A 2 -11.51 5.05 16.30
CA PRO A 2 -10.37 5.63 15.63
C PRO A 2 -9.40 4.53 15.18
N LEU A 3 -8.63 4.80 14.11
CA LEU A 3 -7.53 3.95 13.71
C LEU A 3 -6.33 4.17 14.64
N HIS A 4 -5.51 3.16 14.83
CA HIS A 4 -4.17 3.34 15.34
C HIS A 4 -3.34 4.12 14.32
N LEU A 5 -2.70 5.20 14.78
CA LEU A 5 -1.86 6.08 13.97
C LEU A 5 -0.53 6.27 14.68
N ALA A 6 0.56 5.92 14.03
CA ALA A 6 1.89 6.34 14.42
C ALA A 6 2.28 7.59 13.62
N GLU A 7 2.85 8.58 14.31
CA GLU A 7 3.31 9.83 13.70
C GLU A 7 4.78 10.04 13.99
N PHE A 8 5.53 10.53 12.99
CA PHE A 8 6.98 10.79 13.11
C PHE A 8 7.32 12.09 12.42
N GLY A 9 8.45 12.68 12.84
CA GLY A 9 8.98 13.88 12.23
C GLY A 9 8.28 15.17 12.66
N PRO A 10 8.71 16.33 12.13
CA PRO A 10 8.19 17.63 12.51
C PRO A 10 6.77 17.86 11.97
N ALA A 11 5.80 18.12 12.84
CA ALA A 11 4.40 18.33 12.45
C ALA A 11 4.18 19.54 11.49
N ALA A 12 5.13 20.47 11.45
CA ALA A 12 5.10 21.62 10.54
C ALA A 12 5.72 21.34 9.15
N ALA A 13 6.32 20.16 8.95
CA ALA A 13 6.87 19.76 7.66
C ALA A 13 5.76 19.23 6.72
N PRO A 14 5.99 19.20 5.38
CA PRO A 14 5.08 18.55 4.45
C PRO A 14 4.77 17.12 4.88
N SER A 15 3.53 16.70 4.76
CA SER A 15 3.09 15.41 5.28
C SER A 15 3.16 14.29 4.24
N ILE A 16 3.53 13.07 4.68
CA ILE A 16 3.44 11.84 3.89
C ILE A 16 2.55 10.85 4.63
N LEU A 17 1.50 10.38 3.96
CA LEU A 17 0.66 9.28 4.42
C LEU A 17 1.15 7.96 3.82
N PHE A 18 1.56 7.02 4.67
CA PHE A 18 2.00 5.68 4.27
C PHE A 18 0.90 4.65 4.48
N LEU A 19 0.49 3.95 3.41
CA LEU A 19 -0.56 2.94 3.41
C LEU A 19 0.04 1.56 3.13
N HIS A 20 0.05 0.70 4.14
CA HIS A 20 0.68 -0.62 4.09
C HIS A 20 -0.11 -1.65 3.27
N GLY A 21 0.53 -2.76 2.92
CA GLY A 21 -0.09 -3.91 2.24
C GLY A 21 -1.01 -4.73 3.13
N GLY A 22 -1.78 -5.64 2.53
CA GLY A 22 -2.62 -6.57 3.30
C GLY A 22 -1.79 -7.56 4.11
N GLY A 23 -2.25 -7.85 5.34
CA GLY A 23 -1.63 -8.83 6.23
C GLY A 23 -0.41 -8.35 7.03
N VAL A 24 -0.09 -7.06 6.96
CA VAL A 24 0.96 -6.40 7.75
C VAL A 24 0.44 -5.08 8.31
N GLY A 25 1.13 -4.49 9.29
CA GLY A 25 0.81 -3.18 9.85
C GLY A 25 1.74 -2.08 9.35
N GLY A 26 1.59 -0.88 9.95
CA GLY A 26 2.40 0.31 9.64
C GLY A 26 3.90 0.10 9.82
N TRP A 27 4.33 -0.84 10.68
CA TRP A 27 5.73 -1.20 10.87
C TRP A 27 6.44 -1.59 9.55
N SER A 28 5.70 -2.06 8.56
CA SER A 28 6.27 -2.44 7.25
C SER A 28 6.87 -1.25 6.49
N TRP A 29 6.63 -0.02 6.96
CA TRP A 29 7.23 1.20 6.46
C TRP A 29 8.45 1.66 7.27
N GLN A 30 8.97 0.85 8.21
CA GLN A 30 10.08 1.23 9.08
C GLN A 30 11.30 1.81 8.32
N PRO A 31 11.79 1.23 7.20
CA PRO A 31 12.91 1.81 6.46
C PRO A 31 12.60 3.18 5.83
N GLN A 32 11.33 3.43 5.49
CA GLN A 32 10.88 4.71 4.96
C GLN A 32 10.73 5.73 6.08
N ILE A 33 10.22 5.31 7.24
CA ILE A 33 10.14 6.16 8.44
C ILE A 33 11.53 6.69 8.78
N GLU A 34 12.53 5.81 8.89
CA GLU A 34 13.90 6.19 9.19
C GLU A 34 14.50 7.16 8.16
N ALA A 35 14.18 6.97 6.88
CA ALA A 35 14.73 7.77 5.80
C ALA A 35 14.08 9.16 5.61
N PHE A 36 12.83 9.34 6.09
CA PHE A 36 12.04 10.54 5.78
C PHE A 36 11.62 11.35 7.01
N GLN A 37 11.66 10.79 8.22
CA GLN A 37 11.20 11.49 9.45
C GLN A 37 12.00 12.76 9.78
N GLY A 38 13.18 12.95 9.22
CA GLY A 38 13.97 14.17 9.40
C GLY A 38 13.43 15.37 8.61
N ASP A 39 12.79 15.10 7.47
CA ASP A 39 12.39 16.12 6.49
C ASP A 39 10.87 16.28 6.36
N TYR A 40 10.10 15.26 6.75
CA TYR A 40 8.65 15.17 6.54
C TYR A 40 7.91 14.81 7.82
N HIS A 41 6.66 15.24 7.93
CA HIS A 41 5.70 14.74 8.90
C HIS A 41 5.07 13.46 8.36
N LEU A 42 5.31 12.33 9.02
CA LEU A 42 4.88 11.01 8.55
C LEU A 42 3.62 10.55 9.30
N LEU A 43 2.60 10.20 8.55
CA LEU A 43 1.35 9.61 9.03
C LEU A 43 1.33 8.14 8.63
N VAL A 44 1.40 7.25 9.60
CA VAL A 44 1.53 5.80 9.39
C VAL A 44 0.40 5.08 10.14
N PRO A 45 -0.82 5.04 9.58
CA PRO A 45 -1.93 4.32 10.19
C PRO A 45 -1.81 2.82 9.99
N ASP A 46 -2.33 2.04 10.93
CA ASP A 46 -2.77 0.69 10.65
C ASP A 46 -4.15 0.75 9.98
N LEU A 47 -4.29 0.14 8.80
CA LEU A 47 -5.56 0.08 8.08
C LEU A 47 -6.60 -0.72 8.88
N PRO A 48 -7.92 -0.53 8.64
CA PRO A 48 -8.96 -1.32 9.31
C PRO A 48 -8.69 -2.82 9.25
N GLU A 49 -8.95 -3.53 10.35
CA GLU A 49 -8.69 -4.97 10.53
C GLU A 49 -7.21 -5.38 10.43
N HIS A 50 -6.24 -4.43 10.54
CA HIS A 50 -4.80 -4.72 10.58
C HIS A 50 -4.15 -4.16 11.84
N GLY A 51 -3.02 -4.77 12.24
CA GLY A 51 -2.15 -4.30 13.32
C GLY A 51 -2.93 -3.98 14.59
N GLN A 52 -2.81 -2.75 15.07
CA GLN A 52 -3.53 -2.26 16.26
C GLN A 52 -4.93 -1.68 15.94
N SER A 53 -5.36 -1.73 14.67
CA SER A 53 -6.70 -1.34 14.20
C SER A 53 -7.63 -2.54 13.96
N LEU A 54 -7.38 -3.70 14.59
CA LEU A 54 -8.17 -4.93 14.41
C LEU A 54 -9.67 -4.75 14.71
N ASP A 55 -10.01 -3.90 15.67
CA ASP A 55 -11.38 -3.65 16.09
C ASP A 55 -12.14 -2.69 15.17
N VAL A 56 -11.45 -2.09 14.20
CA VAL A 56 -12.07 -1.27 13.16
C VAL A 56 -12.51 -2.17 12.01
N ALA A 57 -13.67 -2.78 12.16
CA ALA A 57 -14.20 -3.83 11.29
C ALA A 57 -15.63 -3.51 10.84
N PRO A 58 -16.09 -4.07 9.70
CA PRO A 58 -15.31 -4.84 8.72
C PRO A 58 -14.47 -3.95 7.79
N PHE A 59 -13.40 -4.50 7.21
CA PHE A 59 -12.61 -3.79 6.18
C PHE A 59 -13.46 -3.50 4.94
N SER A 60 -13.39 -2.24 4.51
CA SER A 60 -14.01 -1.76 3.27
C SER A 60 -13.07 -0.76 2.62
N MET A 61 -12.84 -0.85 1.31
CA MET A 61 -12.03 0.09 0.56
C MET A 61 -12.54 1.54 0.69
N THR A 62 -13.85 1.72 0.62
CA THR A 62 -14.48 3.04 0.69
C THR A 62 -14.38 3.63 2.09
N ASP A 63 -14.64 2.83 3.14
CA ASP A 63 -14.48 3.27 4.54
C ASP A 63 -13.01 3.58 4.86
N ALA A 64 -12.09 2.72 4.43
CA ALA A 64 -10.66 2.96 4.61
C ALA A 64 -10.23 4.29 3.95
N ALA A 65 -10.62 4.53 2.70
CA ALA A 65 -10.31 5.77 2.00
C ALA A 65 -10.92 7.01 2.68
N ALA A 66 -12.18 6.93 3.14
CA ALA A 66 -12.83 8.02 3.88
C ALA A 66 -12.09 8.35 5.18
N ARG A 67 -11.64 7.33 5.93
CA ARG A 67 -10.82 7.51 7.13
C ARG A 67 -9.47 8.13 6.83
N MET A 68 -8.83 7.77 5.70
CA MET A 68 -7.59 8.40 5.27
C MET A 68 -7.79 9.86 4.91
N ALA A 69 -8.89 10.22 4.24
CA ALA A 69 -9.25 11.60 3.95
C ALA A 69 -9.44 12.41 5.24
N GLU A 70 -10.18 11.85 6.22
CA GLU A 70 -10.37 12.48 7.53
C GLU A 70 -9.04 12.65 8.29
N LEU A 71 -8.17 11.63 8.23
CA LEU A 71 -6.86 11.65 8.86
C LEU A 71 -5.99 12.76 8.26
N ILE A 72 -5.89 12.86 6.93
CA ILE A 72 -5.16 13.92 6.25
C ILE A 72 -5.70 15.28 6.68
N HIS A 73 -7.02 15.48 6.60
CA HIS A 73 -7.64 16.75 6.94
C HIS A 73 -7.34 17.19 8.37
N LYS A 74 -7.31 16.25 9.33
CA LYS A 74 -7.13 16.55 10.76
C LYS A 74 -5.68 16.61 11.21
N ARG A 75 -4.77 15.87 10.58
CA ARG A 75 -3.41 15.64 11.09
C ARG A 75 -2.32 16.14 10.16
N ALA A 76 -2.55 16.17 8.85
CA ALA A 76 -1.52 16.61 7.91
C ALA A 76 -1.32 18.12 7.98
N HIS A 77 -0.08 18.55 7.79
CA HIS A 77 0.26 19.98 7.70
C HIS A 77 -0.49 20.63 6.54
N GLY A 78 -1.17 21.71 6.81
CA GLY A 78 -2.01 22.41 5.81
C GLY A 78 -3.23 21.61 5.34
N GLY A 79 -3.53 20.44 5.92
CA GLY A 79 -4.69 19.62 5.55
C GLY A 79 -4.51 18.82 4.24
N HIS A 80 -3.28 18.68 3.73
CA HIS A 80 -2.95 17.84 2.57
C HIS A 80 -1.68 17.03 2.79
N ALA A 81 -1.51 15.95 2.03
CA ALA A 81 -0.38 15.07 2.15
C ALA A 81 0.02 14.44 0.82
N HIS A 82 1.28 14.05 0.70
CA HIS A 82 1.69 13.03 -0.25
C HIS A 82 1.17 11.68 0.21
N VAL A 83 0.77 10.81 -0.73
CA VAL A 83 0.25 9.47 -0.42
C VAL A 83 1.15 8.40 -1.01
N VAL A 84 1.62 7.49 -0.17
CA VAL A 84 2.46 6.36 -0.58
C VAL A 84 1.75 5.06 -0.20
N GLY A 85 1.45 4.21 -1.18
CA GLY A 85 0.72 2.98 -0.94
C GLY A 85 1.39 1.74 -1.54
N LEU A 86 1.29 0.62 -0.84
CA LEU A 86 1.71 -0.69 -1.33
C LEU A 86 0.50 -1.64 -1.38
N SER A 87 0.29 -2.31 -2.53
CA SER A 87 -0.70 -3.39 -2.65
C SER A 87 -2.11 -2.95 -2.22
N LEU A 88 -2.67 -3.51 -1.15
CA LEU A 88 -3.95 -3.07 -0.56
C LEU A 88 -3.96 -1.57 -0.25
N GLY A 89 -2.89 -1.04 0.35
CA GLY A 89 -2.74 0.39 0.63
C GLY A 89 -2.72 1.23 -0.64
N SER A 90 -2.16 0.70 -1.72
CA SER A 90 -2.21 1.34 -3.04
C SER A 90 -3.65 1.39 -3.58
N GLN A 91 -4.44 0.33 -3.43
CA GLN A 91 -5.87 0.32 -3.80
C GLN A 91 -6.68 1.34 -2.97
N VAL A 92 -6.42 1.41 -1.65
CA VAL A 92 -7.01 2.46 -0.79
C VAL A 92 -6.60 3.86 -1.29
N GLY A 93 -5.34 4.05 -1.68
CA GLY A 93 -4.83 5.29 -2.27
C GLY A 93 -5.54 5.68 -3.56
N VAL A 94 -5.86 4.71 -4.44
CA VAL A 94 -6.66 4.96 -5.66
C VAL A 94 -8.07 5.44 -5.31
N VAL A 95 -8.72 4.81 -4.32
CA VAL A 95 -10.06 5.25 -3.88
C VAL A 95 -9.99 6.63 -3.21
N LEU A 96 -8.99 6.87 -2.38
CA LEU A 96 -8.75 8.18 -1.75
C LEU A 96 -8.60 9.29 -2.80
N LEU A 97 -7.81 9.06 -3.85
CA LEU A 97 -7.69 10.00 -4.96
C LEU A 97 -9.05 10.26 -5.63
N ALA A 98 -9.88 9.23 -5.84
CA ALA A 98 -11.19 9.38 -6.48
C ALA A 98 -12.19 10.17 -5.63
N VAL A 99 -12.16 10.04 -4.30
CA VAL A 99 -13.16 10.65 -3.40
C VAL A 99 -12.69 11.94 -2.75
N ALA A 100 -11.38 12.14 -2.59
CA ALA A 100 -10.78 13.28 -1.88
C ALA A 100 -9.42 13.68 -2.50
N GLY A 101 -9.29 13.63 -3.81
CA GLY A 101 -8.04 13.96 -4.51
C GLY A 101 -7.49 15.36 -4.19
N GLN A 102 -8.36 16.32 -3.84
CA GLN A 102 -7.93 17.67 -3.43
C GLN A 102 -7.06 17.69 -2.15
N LEU A 103 -7.07 16.62 -1.35
CA LEU A 103 -6.23 16.47 -0.17
C LEU A 103 -4.88 15.81 -0.47
N VAL A 104 -4.64 15.39 -1.71
CA VAL A 104 -3.45 14.65 -2.12
C VAL A 104 -2.58 15.51 -3.02
N ASP A 105 -1.37 15.84 -2.55
CA ASP A 105 -0.42 16.62 -3.35
C ASP A 105 0.20 15.77 -4.47
N ARG A 106 0.77 14.62 -4.12
CA ARG A 106 1.35 13.62 -5.03
C ARG A 106 1.05 12.23 -4.52
N ALA A 107 0.95 11.25 -5.42
CA ALA A 107 0.80 9.86 -5.03
C ALA A 107 1.92 8.97 -5.62
N LEU A 108 2.38 8.00 -4.83
CA LEU A 108 3.22 6.89 -5.28
C LEU A 108 2.50 5.59 -4.91
N LEU A 109 2.05 4.85 -5.92
CA LEU A 109 1.20 3.68 -5.77
C LEU A 109 1.91 2.45 -6.34
N SER A 110 2.38 1.54 -5.48
CA SER A 110 3.14 0.35 -5.86
C SER A 110 2.31 -0.92 -5.74
N GLY A 111 2.37 -1.79 -6.75
CA GLY A 111 1.74 -3.11 -6.70
C GLY A 111 0.21 -3.06 -6.69
N THR A 112 -0.42 -2.13 -7.40
CA THR A 112 -1.88 -2.02 -7.50
C THR A 112 -2.45 -3.06 -8.44
N SER A 113 -3.30 -3.98 -7.95
CA SER A 113 -4.11 -4.84 -8.81
C SER A 113 -5.47 -4.20 -9.09
N LEU A 114 -5.82 -4.06 -10.36
CA LEU A 114 -7.13 -3.56 -10.81
C LEU A 114 -8.03 -4.67 -11.36
N ARG A 115 -7.55 -5.90 -11.40
CA ARG A 115 -8.25 -7.01 -12.02
C ARG A 115 -8.44 -8.14 -11.03
N PRO A 116 -9.60 -8.83 -11.08
CA PRO A 116 -9.79 -10.04 -10.30
C PRO A 116 -8.70 -11.05 -10.62
N ILE A 117 -8.18 -11.65 -9.58
CA ILE A 117 -7.28 -12.80 -9.73
C ILE A 117 -8.14 -14.02 -10.08
N PRO A 118 -7.85 -14.76 -11.16
CA PRO A 118 -8.56 -16.00 -11.47
C PRO A 118 -8.54 -16.96 -10.26
N GLY A 119 -9.67 -17.59 -9.97
CA GLY A 119 -9.78 -18.50 -8.83
C GLY A 119 -10.05 -17.82 -7.47
N ALA A 120 -10.29 -16.51 -7.45
CA ALA A 120 -10.59 -15.77 -6.23
C ALA A 120 -11.74 -16.35 -5.39
N SER A 121 -12.72 -16.98 -6.03
CA SER A 121 -13.83 -17.67 -5.34
C SER A 121 -13.41 -18.87 -4.49
N LEU A 122 -12.25 -19.47 -4.79
CA LEU A 122 -11.70 -20.61 -4.04
C LEU A 122 -10.84 -20.17 -2.85
N ILE A 123 -10.48 -18.89 -2.78
CA ILE A 123 -9.57 -18.39 -1.75
C ILE A 123 -10.25 -18.41 -0.37
N GLU A 124 -11.51 -18.06 -0.29
CA GLU A 124 -12.24 -18.06 0.99
C GLU A 124 -12.34 -19.47 1.61
N PRO A 125 -12.78 -20.52 0.92
CA PRO A 125 -12.77 -21.87 1.47
C PRO A 125 -11.36 -22.33 1.86
N THR A 126 -10.35 -22.00 1.04
CA THR A 126 -8.94 -22.35 1.32
C THR A 126 -8.45 -21.64 2.58
N LEU A 127 -8.83 -20.35 2.77
CA LEU A 127 -8.45 -19.60 3.95
C LEU A 127 -9.07 -20.20 5.23
N TRP A 128 -10.34 -20.60 5.19
CA TRP A 128 -11.00 -21.26 6.32
C TRP A 128 -10.36 -22.61 6.67
N LEU A 129 -9.95 -23.35 5.65
CA LEU A 129 -9.20 -24.61 5.85
C LEU A 129 -7.80 -24.36 6.44
N TYR A 130 -7.12 -23.29 6.02
CA TYR A 130 -5.80 -22.90 6.51
C TYR A 130 -5.83 -22.28 7.91
N ALA A 131 -6.92 -21.60 8.29
CA ALA A 131 -7.03 -20.79 9.49
C ALA A 131 -6.62 -21.49 10.81
N PRO A 132 -6.95 -22.78 11.07
CA PRO A 132 -6.51 -23.49 12.27
C PRO A 132 -4.98 -23.63 12.35
N PHE A 133 -4.31 -23.62 11.23
CA PHE A 133 -2.87 -23.87 11.09
C PHE A 133 -2.03 -22.60 10.97
N LYS A 134 -2.65 -21.43 10.77
CA LYS A 134 -1.97 -20.16 10.47
C LYS A 134 -0.91 -19.76 11.50
N ASN A 135 -1.09 -20.21 12.76
CA ASN A 135 -0.20 -19.88 13.88
C ASN A 135 0.99 -20.84 14.06
N ILE A 136 1.10 -21.87 13.21
CA ILE A 136 2.24 -22.79 13.23
C ILE A 136 3.49 -22.02 12.77
N PRO A 137 4.58 -21.99 13.58
CA PRO A 137 5.76 -21.17 13.28
C PRO A 137 6.35 -21.41 11.89
N TYR A 138 6.37 -22.67 11.46
CA TYR A 138 6.84 -23.03 10.12
C TYR A 138 5.99 -22.41 9.00
N LEU A 139 4.67 -22.40 9.14
CA LEU A 139 3.75 -21.80 8.15
C LEU A 139 3.83 -20.28 8.15
N ILE A 140 4.02 -19.64 9.32
CA ILE A 140 4.30 -18.20 9.43
C ILE A 140 5.56 -17.87 8.62
N ARG A 141 6.64 -18.63 8.82
CA ARG A 141 7.91 -18.41 8.12
C ARG A 141 7.78 -18.59 6.58
N LEU A 142 7.07 -19.64 6.14
CA LEU A 142 6.79 -19.84 4.73
C LEU A 142 6.00 -18.68 4.11
N ASN A 143 4.98 -18.22 4.81
CA ASN A 143 4.17 -17.07 4.38
C ASN A 143 5.02 -15.78 4.33
N GLN A 144 5.83 -15.53 5.36
CA GLN A 144 6.78 -14.42 5.39
C GLN A 144 7.71 -14.41 4.18
N GLN A 145 8.32 -15.56 3.87
CA GLN A 145 9.22 -15.69 2.72
C GLN A 145 8.47 -15.48 1.39
N SER A 146 7.28 -16.04 1.26
CA SER A 146 6.46 -15.89 0.04
C SER A 146 6.06 -14.43 -0.23
N LEU A 147 5.88 -13.64 0.83
CA LEU A 147 5.58 -12.21 0.75
C LEU A 147 6.84 -11.34 0.62
N GLY A 148 8.03 -11.93 0.66
CA GLY A 148 9.30 -11.19 0.57
C GLY A 148 9.55 -10.27 1.78
N VAL A 149 9.06 -10.63 2.96
CA VAL A 149 9.32 -9.90 4.20
C VAL A 149 10.68 -10.35 4.75
N PRO A 150 11.66 -9.42 4.93
CA PRO A 150 12.98 -9.75 5.44
C PRO A 150 12.96 -10.35 6.85
N GLU A 151 13.96 -11.16 7.17
CA GLU A 151 14.03 -11.87 8.46
C GLU A 151 14.10 -10.93 9.67
N ALA A 152 14.66 -9.75 9.50
CA ALA A 152 14.70 -8.69 10.52
C ALA A 152 13.30 -8.30 11.05
N TYR A 153 12.25 -8.52 10.28
CA TYR A 153 10.85 -8.19 10.64
C TYR A 153 10.00 -9.41 11.00
N SER A 154 10.63 -10.56 11.25
CA SER A 154 9.91 -11.82 11.54
C SER A 154 9.03 -11.74 12.78
N ALA A 155 9.45 -11.00 13.81
CA ALA A 155 8.68 -10.84 15.05
C ALA A 155 7.37 -10.08 14.80
N GLN A 156 7.44 -8.95 14.11
CA GLN A 156 6.30 -8.11 13.76
C GLN A 156 5.33 -8.86 12.85
N PHE A 157 5.86 -9.51 11.79
CA PHE A 157 5.05 -10.30 10.87
C PHE A 157 4.33 -11.46 11.57
N ALA A 158 5.03 -12.16 12.47
CA ALA A 158 4.44 -13.24 13.24
C ALA A 158 3.36 -12.73 14.21
N GLN A 159 3.56 -11.57 14.82
CA GLN A 159 2.57 -10.93 15.68
C GLN A 159 1.30 -10.60 14.89
N ASP A 160 1.39 -9.91 13.76
CA ASP A 160 0.24 -9.57 12.91
C ASP A 160 -0.49 -10.83 12.45
N THR A 161 0.25 -11.86 11.98
CA THR A 161 -0.34 -13.13 11.56
C THR A 161 -1.13 -13.80 12.69
N ARG A 162 -0.65 -13.77 13.95
CA ARG A 162 -1.34 -14.37 15.08
C ARG A 162 -2.58 -13.57 15.48
N LEU A 163 -2.49 -12.24 15.48
CA LEU A 163 -3.60 -11.35 15.84
C LEU A 163 -4.72 -11.35 14.81
N ALA A 164 -4.40 -11.44 13.52
CA ALA A 164 -5.39 -11.44 12.47
C ALA A 164 -6.42 -12.57 12.64
N THR A 165 -7.70 -12.22 12.73
CA THR A 165 -8.78 -13.21 12.76
C THR A 165 -9.05 -13.76 11.35
N THR A 166 -9.60 -14.98 11.24
CA THR A 166 -10.02 -15.54 9.95
C THR A 166 -11.03 -14.62 9.25
N ARG A 167 -11.92 -14.00 10.02
CA ARG A 167 -12.92 -13.05 9.50
C ARG A 167 -12.24 -11.82 8.90
N ALA A 168 -11.29 -11.21 9.61
CA ALA A 168 -10.52 -10.07 9.12
C ALA A 168 -9.79 -10.41 7.81
N LEU A 169 -9.05 -11.53 7.79
CA LEU A 169 -8.37 -12.00 6.58
C LEU A 169 -9.35 -12.22 5.42
N THR A 170 -10.53 -12.77 5.68
CA THR A 170 -11.57 -12.96 4.67
C THR A 170 -12.09 -11.63 4.12
N ASN A 171 -12.40 -10.66 5.00
CA ASN A 171 -12.88 -9.34 4.58
C ASN A 171 -11.83 -8.61 3.72
N ILE A 172 -10.59 -8.59 4.19
CA ILE A 172 -9.45 -7.97 3.50
C ILE A 172 -9.24 -8.60 2.12
N LEU A 173 -9.18 -9.94 2.04
CA LEU A 173 -8.98 -10.65 0.78
C LEU A 173 -10.13 -10.44 -0.19
N LYS A 174 -11.37 -10.50 0.27
CA LYS A 174 -12.55 -10.20 -0.57
C LYS A 174 -12.48 -8.81 -1.16
N ALA A 175 -12.19 -7.80 -0.34
CA ALA A 175 -12.09 -6.42 -0.80
C ALA A 175 -10.94 -6.23 -1.79
N ASN A 176 -9.76 -6.82 -1.51
CA ASN A 176 -8.57 -6.74 -2.37
C ASN A 176 -8.83 -7.38 -3.75
N LEU A 177 -9.37 -8.61 -3.76
CA LEU A 177 -9.57 -9.39 -4.98
C LEU A 177 -10.76 -8.89 -5.83
N ALA A 178 -11.77 -8.32 -5.18
CA ALA A 178 -12.92 -7.72 -5.85
C ALA A 178 -12.65 -6.30 -6.35
N PHE A 179 -11.48 -5.72 -6.02
CA PHE A 179 -11.19 -4.33 -6.32
C PHE A 179 -11.29 -4.04 -7.82
N ARG A 180 -11.92 -2.92 -8.12
CA ARG A 180 -12.09 -2.36 -9.45
C ARG A 180 -11.73 -0.89 -9.40
N GLU A 181 -11.31 -0.40 -10.53
CA GLU A 181 -11.07 1.02 -10.74
C GLU A 181 -12.33 1.83 -10.41
N PRO A 182 -12.27 2.78 -9.46
CA PRO A 182 -13.41 3.63 -9.14
C PRO A 182 -13.69 4.60 -10.31
N PRO A 183 -14.95 5.04 -10.48
CA PRO A 183 -15.30 6.03 -11.48
C PRO A 183 -14.66 7.39 -11.15
N GLY A 184 -14.43 8.20 -12.18
CA GLY A 184 -14.00 9.59 -12.00
C GLY A 184 -12.48 9.82 -12.03
N LEU A 185 -11.66 8.79 -12.09
CA LEU A 185 -10.19 8.92 -12.15
C LEU A 185 -9.70 9.75 -13.34
N THR A 186 -10.43 9.75 -14.46
CA THR A 186 -10.08 10.53 -15.67
C THR A 186 -10.09 12.05 -15.44
N ARG A 187 -10.76 12.51 -14.39
CA ARG A 187 -10.81 13.94 -14.01
C ARG A 187 -9.65 14.36 -13.12
N LEU A 188 -8.91 13.39 -12.57
CA LEU A 188 -7.83 13.65 -11.64
C LEU A 188 -6.57 14.09 -12.39
N LYS A 189 -5.99 15.17 -11.89
CA LYS A 189 -4.72 15.74 -12.37
C LYS A 189 -3.59 15.56 -11.38
N ASN A 190 -3.84 14.87 -10.26
CA ASN A 190 -2.84 14.65 -9.24
C ASN A 190 -1.62 13.94 -9.82
N PRO A 191 -0.41 14.49 -9.64
CA PRO A 191 0.80 13.79 -10.04
C PRO A 191 0.86 12.42 -9.34
N THR A 192 0.81 11.35 -10.13
CA THR A 192 0.74 9.98 -9.61
C THR A 192 1.78 9.09 -10.28
N LEU A 193 2.67 8.51 -9.49
CA LEU A 193 3.64 7.52 -9.92
C LEU A 193 3.12 6.12 -9.60
N VAL A 194 2.79 5.36 -10.64
CA VAL A 194 2.33 3.97 -10.51
C VAL A 194 3.52 3.04 -10.72
N LEU A 195 3.81 2.20 -9.74
CA LEU A 195 4.97 1.32 -9.73
C LEU A 195 4.58 -0.16 -9.73
N VAL A 196 5.41 -0.98 -10.37
CA VAL A 196 5.31 -2.43 -10.37
C VAL A 196 6.71 -3.03 -10.35
N GLY A 197 6.94 -4.08 -9.58
CA GLY A 197 8.19 -4.83 -9.63
C GLY A 197 8.28 -5.70 -10.89
N GLU A 198 9.46 -5.84 -11.46
CA GLU A 198 9.68 -6.67 -12.67
C GLU A 198 9.30 -8.14 -12.44
N LYS A 199 9.54 -8.65 -11.24
CA LYS A 199 9.25 -10.05 -10.87
C LYS A 199 7.77 -10.29 -10.49
N GLU A 200 6.94 -9.24 -10.50
CA GLU A 200 5.51 -9.41 -10.29
C GLU A 200 4.84 -10.07 -11.51
N PRO A 201 3.72 -10.79 -11.31
CA PRO A 201 2.95 -11.37 -12.42
C PRO A 201 2.56 -10.34 -13.46
N SER A 202 2.42 -10.76 -14.72
CA SER A 202 2.10 -9.88 -15.86
C SER A 202 0.78 -9.08 -15.68
N ILE A 203 -0.15 -9.62 -14.89
CA ILE A 203 -1.41 -8.94 -14.55
C ILE A 203 -1.17 -7.63 -13.79
N MET A 204 -0.12 -7.57 -12.96
CA MET A 204 0.25 -6.37 -12.21
C MET A 204 0.77 -5.27 -13.14
N ARG A 205 1.62 -5.64 -14.12
CA ARG A 205 2.06 -4.69 -15.16
C ARG A 205 0.91 -4.16 -16.00
N ARG A 206 -0.07 -5.03 -16.32
CA ARG A 206 -1.30 -4.60 -17.02
C ARG A 206 -2.13 -3.64 -16.18
N SER A 207 -2.27 -3.92 -14.88
CA SER A 207 -2.97 -3.04 -13.94
C SER A 207 -2.28 -1.68 -13.81
N ALA A 208 -0.95 -1.66 -13.71
CA ALA A 208 -0.18 -0.41 -13.63
C ALA A 208 -0.38 0.46 -14.87
N ARG A 209 -0.32 -0.13 -16.09
CA ARG A 209 -0.61 0.61 -17.33
C ARG A 209 -2.04 1.14 -17.39
N GLN A 210 -3.00 0.30 -17.02
CA GLN A 210 -4.42 0.68 -17.00
C GLN A 210 -4.63 1.87 -16.06
N LEU A 211 -4.12 1.79 -14.83
CA LEU A 211 -4.26 2.87 -13.85
C LEU A 211 -3.63 4.18 -14.34
N ALA A 212 -2.42 4.10 -14.91
CA ALA A 212 -1.79 5.29 -15.46
C ALA A 212 -2.55 5.87 -16.66
N ALA A 213 -3.18 5.04 -17.49
CA ALA A 213 -4.00 5.50 -18.60
C ALA A 213 -5.34 6.12 -18.16
N SER A 214 -5.82 5.78 -16.97
CA SER A 214 -7.09 6.28 -16.43
C SER A 214 -6.97 7.65 -15.75
N MET A 215 -5.75 8.16 -15.54
CA MET A 215 -5.50 9.43 -14.84
C MET A 215 -4.55 10.30 -15.65
N THR A 216 -4.96 11.56 -15.92
CA THR A 216 -4.17 12.49 -16.74
C THR A 216 -2.79 12.81 -16.12
N GLY A 217 -2.69 12.84 -14.79
CA GLY A 217 -1.45 13.13 -14.04
C GLY A 217 -0.59 11.89 -13.73
N ALA A 218 -0.94 10.70 -14.24
CA ALA A 218 -0.27 9.47 -13.85
C ALA A 218 0.73 8.96 -14.87
N THR A 219 1.82 8.38 -14.37
CA THR A 219 2.84 7.66 -15.14
C THR A 219 3.12 6.31 -14.52
N ALA A 220 3.41 5.28 -15.36
CA ALA A 220 3.69 3.93 -14.87
C ALA A 220 5.14 3.52 -15.15
N TYR A 221 5.84 3.07 -14.11
CA TYR A 221 7.19 2.56 -14.18
C TYR A 221 7.32 1.18 -13.57
N MET A 222 8.28 0.42 -14.09
CA MET A 222 8.66 -0.91 -13.59
C MET A 222 10.02 -0.82 -12.91
N ALA A 223 10.11 -1.30 -11.67
CA ALA A 223 11.36 -1.41 -10.92
C ALA A 223 12.07 -2.72 -11.28
N ARG A 224 13.22 -2.61 -11.99
CA ARG A 224 13.99 -3.76 -12.48
C ARG A 224 14.48 -4.65 -11.34
N GLY A 225 14.34 -5.95 -11.50
CA GLY A 225 14.77 -6.95 -10.53
C GLY A 225 13.92 -7.03 -9.26
N MET A 226 12.91 -6.18 -9.09
CA MET A 226 12.15 -6.07 -7.85
C MET A 226 10.96 -7.01 -7.80
N ILE A 227 10.67 -7.49 -6.57
CA ILE A 227 9.49 -8.26 -6.19
C ILE A 227 8.37 -7.32 -5.74
N HIS A 228 7.19 -7.87 -5.40
CA HIS A 228 6.03 -7.09 -4.94
C HIS A 228 6.33 -6.22 -3.70
N ASN A 229 6.98 -6.79 -2.69
CA ASN A 229 7.28 -6.11 -1.41
C ASN A 229 8.65 -5.43 -1.40
N TRP A 230 9.05 -4.82 -2.53
CA TRP A 230 10.35 -4.18 -2.65
C TRP A 230 10.56 -2.93 -1.78
N PRO A 231 9.52 -2.20 -1.30
CA PRO A 231 9.75 -1.14 -0.33
C PRO A 231 10.46 -1.61 0.94
N LEU A 232 10.20 -2.86 1.34
CA LEU A 232 10.82 -3.48 2.52
C LEU A 232 12.04 -4.34 2.16
N ALA A 233 12.04 -4.97 0.98
CA ALA A 233 13.13 -5.86 0.55
C ALA A 233 14.32 -5.14 -0.11
N ALA A 234 14.10 -3.95 -0.66
CA ALA A 234 15.12 -3.12 -1.30
C ALA A 234 14.89 -1.63 -0.96
N PRO A 235 14.92 -1.26 0.34
CA PRO A 235 14.50 0.03 0.83
C PRO A 235 15.32 1.19 0.25
N GLU A 236 16.61 1.01 -0.03
CA GLU A 236 17.45 2.07 -0.58
C GLU A 236 16.95 2.53 -1.96
N LEU A 237 16.58 1.59 -2.83
CA LEU A 237 16.05 1.92 -4.15
C LEU A 237 14.68 2.57 -4.04
N PHE A 238 13.81 2.04 -3.16
CA PHE A 238 12.49 2.62 -2.94
C PHE A 238 12.59 4.06 -2.39
N ASN A 239 13.44 4.28 -1.39
CA ASN A 239 13.65 5.58 -0.77
C ASN A 239 14.21 6.61 -1.77
N ARG A 240 15.20 6.22 -2.61
CA ARG A 240 15.68 7.08 -3.70
C ARG A 240 14.57 7.42 -4.70
N THR A 241 13.74 6.43 -5.04
CA THR A 241 12.61 6.64 -5.95
C THR A 241 11.57 7.59 -5.35
N LEU A 242 11.19 7.38 -4.10
CA LEU A 242 10.22 8.24 -3.40
C LEU A 242 10.76 9.66 -3.27
N ARG A 243 12.02 9.84 -2.83
CA ARG A 243 12.64 11.16 -2.71
C ARG A 243 12.68 11.88 -4.05
N ALA A 244 13.13 11.23 -5.13
CA ALA A 244 13.15 11.81 -6.47
C ALA A 244 11.74 12.23 -6.93
N TRP A 245 10.72 11.41 -6.66
CA TRP A 245 9.34 11.72 -6.99
C TRP A 245 8.79 12.92 -6.21
N LEU A 246 9.05 12.99 -4.91
CA LEU A 246 8.59 14.09 -4.05
C LEU A 246 9.27 15.43 -4.40
N THR A 247 10.54 15.40 -4.83
CA THR A 247 11.35 16.58 -5.14
C THR A 247 11.44 16.90 -6.64
N GLU A 248 10.65 16.23 -7.48
CA GLU A 248 10.61 16.42 -8.94
C GLU A 248 11.95 16.20 -9.64
N GLN A 249 12.77 15.33 -9.07
CA GLN A 249 14.05 14.94 -9.66
C GLN A 249 13.89 13.73 -10.59
N PRO A 250 14.84 13.48 -11.49
CA PRO A 250 14.86 12.29 -12.32
C PRO A 250 14.80 11.00 -11.49
N LEU A 251 13.92 10.07 -11.89
CA LEU A 251 13.82 8.76 -11.24
C LEU A 251 15.12 7.96 -11.42
N PRO A 252 15.47 7.08 -10.46
CA PRO A 252 16.60 6.16 -10.58
C PRO A 252 16.57 5.36 -11.89
N ALA A 253 17.72 5.07 -12.48
CA ALA A 253 17.83 4.36 -13.76
C ALA A 253 17.25 2.93 -13.75
N GLU A 254 17.10 2.35 -12.57
CA GLU A 254 16.44 1.05 -12.34
C GLU A 254 14.92 1.11 -12.58
N LEU A 255 14.33 2.30 -12.61
CA LEU A 255 12.93 2.53 -12.95
C LEU A 255 12.82 2.75 -14.46
N VAL A 256 12.14 1.85 -15.14
CA VAL A 256 11.91 1.96 -16.59
C VAL A 256 10.41 2.07 -16.87
N PRO A 257 9.99 2.81 -17.91
CA PRO A 257 8.57 2.84 -18.28
C PRO A 257 8.02 1.43 -18.46
N VAL A 258 6.79 1.17 -17.98
CA VAL A 258 6.16 -0.14 -18.15
C VAL A 258 5.97 -0.41 -19.65
N PRO A 259 6.49 -1.53 -20.20
CA PRO A 259 6.36 -1.85 -21.63
C PRO A 259 4.92 -1.84 -22.12
N ARG A 260 4.68 -1.36 -23.34
CA ARG A 260 3.33 -1.25 -23.92
C ARG A 260 2.71 -2.60 -24.33
N LYS A 261 3.47 -3.69 -24.34
CA LYS A 261 3.00 -5.05 -24.69
C LYS A 261 2.84 -5.95 -23.47
#